data_7b9e761e799a91742fad397b76cd3d4f
#
_entry.id   7b9e761e799a91742fad397b76cd3d4f
#
_cell.length_a   1.000
_cell.length_b   1.000
_cell.length_c   1.000
_cell.angle_alpha   90.00
_cell.angle_beta   90.00
_cell.angle_gamma   90.00
#
_symmetry.space_group_name_H-M   'P 1'
#
loop_
_entity.id
_entity.type
_entity.pdbx_description
1 polymer ?
#
loop_
_entity_poly.entity_id
_entity_poly.type
_entity_poly.pdbx_seq_one_letter_code
_entity_poly.pdbx_strand_id
1 'polypeptide(L)'
;MPIASIDSVRPRRGADLLLEILRSEGVEYIFGNPGTTELPLMDALLGFPSIRYILALQEASAVAMADGYAQAARKPGFLNLHTAGGLGHGMGNLLNASVSQTPLVVTAGQQDSRHTITDPLLFGDLLAIARPAVKWAHEVAHADQLPVLVRRAFHDANAAPTGPVFLSLPMDVMAELSSVGIQEPSTIDRRPVAGSLDILADKLAAIPPGRLLIIAGDEIHASDAAHEVMQLAETLGAPVYGSSWPSRIPFPTAHPLWCGNMPTKATEINAKLADYDALFALGGKSLITILYTEGPAVPATCQVYQMSSDVRDLGRTYQTPLSVVGDIKASLQALAPLLATATAANTEAYAILRGKAERARQDRRAQLAALAAGQFDAPVIMPVVAAQEAARAIGPSVAIVDEAVATSLHLRGFLNSEWPQQYSFLRGGALGWGMPAAVGCSLGLGREPVVCLVGDGASLYSPQSLWTAAHEKLPVTFVVMNNREYNILKNFMKSQKDYLAARTNRFIAMEVAEPAIDYMAMAQSMGVPGRRIERAADIAPAIEAGIASRQPNLIEIIIAAT
;
A
#
# COMPACT_ATOMS: atom_id res chain seq x y z
N MET A 1 41.55 -11.01 -31.34
CA MET A 1 41.25 -10.89 -29.90
C MET A 1 41.02 -12.28 -29.36
N PRO A 2 41.73 -12.75 -28.31
CA PRO A 2 41.48 -14.06 -27.75
C PRO A 2 40.08 -14.07 -27.12
N ILE A 3 39.28 -15.06 -27.51
CA ILE A 3 38.01 -15.39 -26.87
C ILE A 3 38.37 -15.77 -25.42
N ALA A 4 37.92 -14.96 -24.44
CA ALA A 4 38.07 -15.29 -23.05
C ALA A 4 37.59 -16.72 -22.79
N SER A 5 38.42 -17.52 -22.16
CA SER A 5 38.12 -18.88 -21.75
C SER A 5 36.82 -18.83 -20.93
N ILE A 6 35.78 -19.50 -21.41
CA ILE A 6 34.61 -19.81 -20.61
C ILE A 6 35.13 -20.77 -19.52
N ASP A 7 35.46 -20.22 -18.35
CA ASP A 7 35.68 -21.04 -17.16
C ASP A 7 34.43 -21.92 -17.03
N SER A 8 34.61 -23.24 -17.10
CA SER A 8 33.52 -24.20 -16.96
C SER A 8 32.91 -24.03 -15.57
N VAL A 9 31.81 -23.31 -15.50
CA VAL A 9 31.04 -23.11 -14.26
C VAL A 9 30.60 -24.49 -13.79
N ARG A 10 30.90 -24.86 -12.53
CA ARG A 10 30.43 -26.13 -11.97
C ARG A 10 28.92 -26.22 -12.10
N PRO A 11 28.37 -27.38 -12.51
CA PRO A 11 26.92 -27.57 -12.55
C PRO A 11 26.29 -27.28 -11.17
N ARG A 12 25.22 -26.49 -11.14
CA ARG A 12 24.45 -26.11 -9.97
C ARG A 12 23.00 -26.50 -10.18
N ARG A 13 22.28 -26.81 -9.10
CA ARG A 13 20.83 -27.07 -9.19
C ARG A 13 20.10 -25.77 -9.53
N GLY A 14 18.94 -25.88 -10.17
CA GLY A 14 18.08 -24.72 -10.42
C GLY A 14 17.79 -23.91 -9.15
N ALA A 15 17.61 -24.56 -8.00
CA ALA A 15 17.42 -23.89 -6.72
C ALA A 15 18.63 -23.05 -6.29
N ASP A 16 19.87 -23.55 -6.49
CA ASP A 16 21.08 -22.80 -6.18
C ASP A 16 21.24 -21.61 -7.13
N LEU A 17 20.95 -21.80 -8.44
CA LEU A 17 20.93 -20.70 -9.43
C LEU A 17 19.92 -19.61 -9.05
N LEU A 18 18.71 -20.00 -8.68
CA LEU A 18 17.68 -19.05 -8.23
C LEU A 18 18.22 -18.20 -7.08
N LEU A 19 18.76 -18.81 -6.03
CA LEU A 19 19.27 -18.10 -4.85
C LEU A 19 20.48 -17.21 -5.17
N GLU A 20 21.38 -17.61 -6.07
CA GLU A 20 22.47 -16.76 -6.54
C GLU A 20 21.93 -15.52 -7.27
N ILE A 21 20.91 -15.67 -8.11
CA ILE A 21 20.28 -14.55 -8.81
C ILE A 21 19.59 -13.63 -7.80
N LEU A 22 18.80 -14.20 -6.86
CA LEU A 22 18.13 -13.41 -5.82
C LEU A 22 19.13 -12.59 -4.98
N ARG A 23 20.26 -13.20 -4.60
CA ARG A 23 21.33 -12.50 -3.89
C ARG A 23 21.90 -11.34 -4.72
N SER A 24 22.11 -11.54 -6.03
CA SER A 24 22.62 -10.49 -6.91
C SER A 24 21.60 -9.38 -7.20
N GLU A 25 20.28 -9.68 -7.09
CA GLU A 25 19.21 -8.67 -7.10
C GLU A 25 19.02 -7.95 -5.75
N GLY A 26 19.81 -8.32 -4.73
CA GLY A 26 19.75 -7.71 -3.40
C GLY A 26 18.55 -8.15 -2.57
N VAL A 27 18.03 -9.36 -2.83
CA VAL A 27 16.95 -9.96 -2.02
C VAL A 27 17.50 -10.39 -0.67
N GLU A 28 16.92 -9.86 0.40
CA GLU A 28 17.24 -10.18 1.79
C GLU A 28 16.24 -11.17 2.41
N TYR A 29 14.99 -11.12 1.94
CA TYR A 29 13.89 -11.92 2.49
C TYR A 29 13.10 -12.64 1.39
N ILE A 30 12.77 -13.91 1.64
CA ILE A 30 11.78 -14.68 0.89
C ILE A 30 10.58 -14.86 1.82
N PHE A 31 9.43 -14.33 1.44
CA PHE A 31 8.19 -14.52 2.20
C PHE A 31 7.45 -15.75 1.69
N GLY A 32 7.00 -16.63 2.58
CA GLY A 32 6.31 -17.83 2.10
C GLY A 32 5.79 -18.74 3.20
N ASN A 33 5.16 -19.81 2.73
CA ASN A 33 4.74 -20.96 3.52
C ASN A 33 5.08 -22.20 2.68
N PRO A 34 6.18 -22.92 2.96
CA PRO A 34 6.70 -23.96 2.08
C PRO A 34 5.89 -25.25 2.15
N GLY A 35 5.84 -25.96 1.04
CA GLY A 35 5.33 -27.32 0.95
C GLY A 35 6.29 -28.24 0.21
N THR A 36 5.78 -29.36 -0.32
CA THR A 36 6.63 -30.40 -0.92
C THR A 36 7.35 -29.97 -2.19
N THR A 37 6.77 -29.06 -2.97
CA THR A 37 7.37 -28.56 -4.21
C THR A 37 8.52 -27.58 -3.97
N GLU A 38 8.62 -27.01 -2.76
CA GLU A 38 9.66 -26.07 -2.35
C GLU A 38 10.87 -26.74 -1.69
N LEU A 39 10.88 -28.07 -1.49
CA LEU A 39 11.98 -28.78 -0.83
C LEU A 39 13.37 -28.51 -1.44
N PRO A 40 13.54 -28.46 -2.78
CA PRO A 40 14.84 -28.11 -3.36
C PRO A 40 15.30 -26.68 -2.99
N LEU A 41 14.38 -25.72 -2.92
CA LEU A 41 14.66 -24.35 -2.51
C LEU A 41 15.03 -24.27 -1.02
N MET A 42 14.26 -24.95 -0.16
CA MET A 42 14.51 -24.96 1.29
C MET A 42 15.86 -25.59 1.63
N ASP A 43 16.24 -26.67 0.93
CA ASP A 43 17.55 -27.29 1.08
C ASP A 43 18.69 -26.36 0.61
N ALA A 44 18.53 -25.71 -0.55
CA ALA A 44 19.54 -24.81 -1.10
C ALA A 44 19.77 -23.57 -0.20
N LEU A 45 18.74 -23.08 0.50
CA LEU A 45 18.84 -21.92 1.43
C LEU A 45 19.90 -22.11 2.52
N LEU A 46 20.22 -23.36 2.91
CA LEU A 46 21.30 -23.63 3.86
C LEU A 46 22.67 -23.10 3.39
N GLY A 47 22.86 -22.98 2.06
CA GLY A 47 24.07 -22.41 1.45
C GLY A 47 24.06 -20.88 1.31
N PHE A 48 22.93 -20.20 1.63
CA PHE A 48 22.75 -18.77 1.41
C PHE A 48 22.30 -18.01 2.66
N PRO A 49 23.14 -17.92 3.72
CA PRO A 49 22.74 -17.32 5.00
C PRO A 49 22.40 -15.83 4.92
N SER A 50 22.71 -15.15 3.83
CA SER A 50 22.33 -13.75 3.58
C SER A 50 20.87 -13.58 3.14
N ILE A 51 20.20 -14.65 2.76
CA ILE A 51 18.77 -14.65 2.40
C ILE A 51 17.99 -15.37 3.51
N ARG A 52 17.06 -14.68 4.13
CA ARG A 52 16.22 -15.23 5.20
C ARG A 52 14.85 -15.58 4.67
N TYR A 53 14.37 -16.77 5.03
CA TYR A 53 13.00 -17.17 4.76
C TYR A 53 12.09 -16.74 5.90
N ILE A 54 11.09 -15.91 5.61
CA ILE A 54 10.09 -15.42 6.56
C ILE A 54 8.86 -16.31 6.47
N LEU A 55 8.66 -17.11 7.49
CA LEU A 55 7.55 -18.06 7.57
C LEU A 55 6.25 -17.33 7.95
N ALA A 56 5.26 -17.37 7.07
CA ALA A 56 4.01 -16.64 7.21
C ALA A 56 2.84 -17.46 7.80
N LEU A 57 2.96 -18.78 7.89
CA LEU A 57 1.94 -19.76 8.30
C LEU A 57 0.66 -19.78 7.42
N GLN A 58 0.54 -18.85 6.45
CA GLN A 58 -0.57 -18.80 5.52
C GLN A 58 -0.19 -17.89 4.33
N GLU A 59 -0.55 -18.27 3.12
CA GLU A 59 -0.03 -17.70 1.89
C GLU A 59 -0.54 -16.27 1.63
N ALA A 60 -1.79 -15.95 1.99
CA ALA A 60 -2.27 -14.57 1.88
C ALA A 60 -1.45 -13.63 2.79
N SER A 61 -1.04 -14.12 3.97
CA SER A 61 -0.13 -13.38 4.86
C SER A 61 1.25 -13.21 4.23
N ALA A 62 1.79 -14.24 3.54
CA ALA A 62 3.07 -14.14 2.84
C ALA A 62 3.05 -13.03 1.77
N VAL A 63 1.97 -12.99 0.96
CA VAL A 63 1.79 -11.94 -0.06
C VAL A 63 1.72 -10.56 0.56
N ALA A 64 0.93 -10.37 1.62
CA ALA A 64 0.80 -9.08 2.28
C ALA A 64 2.09 -8.64 3.01
N MET A 65 2.85 -9.59 3.59
CA MET A 65 4.18 -9.30 4.14
C MET A 65 5.14 -8.79 3.05
N ALA A 66 5.18 -9.47 1.89
CA ALA A 66 6.00 -9.05 0.75
C ALA A 66 5.56 -7.67 0.23
N ASP A 67 4.25 -7.41 0.17
CA ASP A 67 3.68 -6.12 -0.22
C ASP A 67 4.09 -5.00 0.77
N GLY A 68 3.89 -5.21 2.07
CA GLY A 68 4.30 -4.24 3.09
C GLY A 68 5.80 -3.98 3.09
N TYR A 69 6.61 -5.02 2.90
CA TYR A 69 8.07 -4.90 2.74
C TYR A 69 8.44 -4.04 1.53
N ALA A 70 7.90 -4.38 0.35
CA ALA A 70 8.21 -3.68 -0.88
C ALA A 70 7.82 -2.21 -0.82
N GLN A 71 6.66 -1.93 -0.22
CA GLN A 71 6.20 -0.58 0.01
C GLN A 71 7.13 0.23 0.93
N ALA A 72 7.64 -0.35 2.00
CA ALA A 72 8.49 0.33 2.96
C ALA A 72 9.94 0.44 2.49
N ALA A 73 10.49 -0.64 1.94
CA ALA A 73 11.87 -0.70 1.45
C ALA A 73 12.08 -0.01 0.09
N ARG A 74 10.99 0.29 -0.65
CA ARG A 74 11.03 0.79 -2.05
C ARG A 74 11.84 -0.12 -2.98
N LYS A 75 11.75 -1.43 -2.74
CA LYS A 75 12.40 -2.50 -3.51
C LYS A 75 11.36 -3.56 -3.85
N PRO A 76 11.56 -4.37 -4.92
CA PRO A 76 10.68 -5.50 -5.16
C PRO A 76 10.68 -6.48 -3.99
N GLY A 77 9.48 -6.89 -3.56
CA GLY A 77 9.31 -8.01 -2.65
C GLY A 77 9.43 -9.34 -3.41
N PHE A 78 10.08 -10.33 -2.82
CA PHE A 78 10.15 -11.68 -3.36
C PHE A 78 9.39 -12.66 -2.46
N LEU A 79 8.53 -13.47 -3.04
CA LEU A 79 7.76 -14.47 -2.29
C LEU A 79 7.66 -15.79 -3.05
N ASN A 80 7.50 -16.87 -2.28
CA ASN A 80 7.33 -18.21 -2.80
C ASN A 80 6.14 -18.89 -2.12
N LEU A 81 5.21 -19.38 -2.94
CA LEU A 81 3.95 -20.00 -2.54
C LEU A 81 3.95 -21.49 -2.89
N HIS A 82 3.05 -22.24 -2.26
CA HIS A 82 2.96 -23.69 -2.49
C HIS A 82 1.82 -24.03 -3.45
N THR A 83 2.16 -24.36 -4.68
CA THR A 83 1.27 -24.88 -5.73
C THR A 83 -0.01 -24.05 -5.98
N ALA A 84 -1.01 -24.65 -6.59
CA ALA A 84 -2.29 -24.02 -6.89
C ALA A 84 -3.07 -23.61 -5.62
N GLY A 85 -2.99 -24.42 -4.56
CA GLY A 85 -3.67 -24.13 -3.30
C GLY A 85 -3.13 -22.87 -2.64
N GLY A 86 -1.80 -22.80 -2.45
CA GLY A 86 -1.17 -21.63 -1.83
C GLY A 86 -1.28 -20.37 -2.68
N LEU A 87 -1.14 -20.48 -4.00
CA LEU A 87 -1.38 -19.35 -4.90
C LEU A 87 -2.84 -18.87 -4.80
N GLY A 88 -3.81 -19.80 -4.77
CA GLY A 88 -5.23 -19.51 -4.59
C GLY A 88 -5.51 -18.78 -3.28
N HIS A 89 -4.92 -19.21 -2.16
CA HIS A 89 -5.01 -18.51 -0.86
C HIS A 89 -4.43 -17.10 -0.92
N GLY A 90 -3.36 -16.87 -1.69
CA GLY A 90 -2.69 -15.57 -1.81
C GLY A 90 -3.40 -14.56 -2.70
N MET A 91 -4.38 -14.95 -3.51
CA MET A 91 -4.94 -14.12 -4.59
C MET A 91 -5.56 -12.81 -4.11
N GLY A 92 -6.25 -12.79 -2.96
CA GLY A 92 -6.83 -11.56 -2.43
C GLY A 92 -5.78 -10.46 -2.19
N ASN A 93 -4.69 -10.81 -1.53
CA ASN A 93 -3.60 -9.86 -1.27
C ASN A 93 -2.73 -9.62 -2.52
N LEU A 94 -2.67 -10.54 -3.47
CA LEU A 94 -2.02 -10.31 -4.75
C LEU A 94 -2.79 -9.27 -5.59
N LEU A 95 -4.12 -9.28 -5.54
CA LEU A 95 -4.96 -8.21 -6.12
C LEU A 95 -4.73 -6.87 -5.40
N ASN A 96 -4.58 -6.84 -4.06
CA ASN A 96 -4.22 -5.64 -3.33
C ASN A 96 -2.90 -5.05 -3.85
N ALA A 97 -1.85 -5.87 -3.95
CA ALA A 97 -0.55 -5.46 -4.46
C ALA A 97 -0.62 -4.96 -5.92
N SER A 98 -1.42 -5.62 -6.77
CA SER A 98 -1.65 -5.21 -8.17
C SER A 98 -2.30 -3.83 -8.26
N VAL A 99 -3.36 -3.57 -7.46
CA VAL A 99 -4.06 -2.29 -7.43
C VAL A 99 -3.19 -1.17 -6.84
N SER A 100 -2.36 -1.50 -5.84
CA SER A 100 -1.39 -0.58 -5.23
C SER A 100 -0.14 -0.37 -6.09
N GLN A 101 -0.02 -1.09 -7.21
CA GLN A 101 1.15 -1.09 -8.09
C GLN A 101 2.45 -1.41 -7.33
N THR A 102 2.38 -2.30 -6.34
CA THR A 102 3.55 -2.71 -5.58
C THR A 102 4.39 -3.70 -6.38
N PRO A 103 5.68 -3.47 -6.59
CA PRO A 103 6.54 -4.38 -7.32
C PRO A 103 6.78 -5.66 -6.52
N LEU A 104 6.28 -6.80 -7.03
CA LEU A 104 6.47 -8.11 -6.43
C LEU A 104 6.96 -9.11 -7.48
N VAL A 105 7.92 -9.93 -7.12
CA VAL A 105 8.27 -11.15 -7.85
C VAL A 105 7.66 -12.33 -7.10
N VAL A 106 6.56 -12.82 -7.63
CA VAL A 106 5.78 -13.93 -7.04
C VAL A 106 6.20 -15.22 -7.70
N THR A 107 6.56 -16.22 -6.90
CA THR A 107 6.81 -17.57 -7.39
C THR A 107 5.89 -18.56 -6.71
N ALA A 108 5.62 -19.69 -7.36
CA ALA A 108 4.98 -20.83 -6.72
C ALA A 108 5.63 -22.10 -7.25
N GLY A 109 5.86 -23.06 -6.34
CA GLY A 109 6.29 -24.39 -6.74
C GLY A 109 5.20 -25.09 -7.54
N GLN A 110 5.61 -25.91 -8.50
CA GLN A 110 4.74 -26.75 -9.30
C GLN A 110 5.19 -28.21 -9.20
N GLN A 111 4.29 -29.13 -9.44
CA GLN A 111 4.62 -30.55 -9.52
C GLN A 111 5.67 -30.83 -10.60
N ASP A 112 6.38 -31.92 -10.44
CA ASP A 112 7.38 -32.41 -11.39
C ASP A 112 6.74 -32.54 -12.79
N SER A 113 7.31 -31.86 -13.78
CA SER A 113 6.77 -31.76 -15.14
C SER A 113 6.60 -33.11 -15.83
N ARG A 114 7.41 -34.11 -15.45
CA ARG A 114 7.43 -35.46 -16.06
C ARG A 114 6.18 -36.28 -15.77
N HIS A 115 5.42 -35.93 -14.70
CA HIS A 115 4.20 -36.67 -14.35
C HIS A 115 2.92 -35.84 -14.29
N THR A 116 2.96 -34.57 -14.69
CA THR A 116 1.76 -33.70 -14.74
C THR A 116 0.63 -34.28 -15.59
N ILE A 117 0.98 -35.12 -16.62
CA ILE A 117 0.00 -35.82 -17.44
C ILE A 117 -0.89 -36.79 -16.66
N THR A 118 -0.54 -37.16 -15.45
CA THR A 118 -1.31 -38.04 -14.58
C THR A 118 -2.12 -37.31 -13.52
N ASP A 119 -2.24 -35.99 -13.63
CA ASP A 119 -2.95 -35.13 -12.69
C ASP A 119 -2.54 -35.37 -11.23
N PRO A 120 -1.25 -35.25 -10.87
CA PRO A 120 -0.79 -35.53 -9.51
C PRO A 120 -1.44 -34.57 -8.51
N LEU A 121 -1.54 -35.02 -7.25
CA LEU A 121 -2.06 -34.21 -6.16
C LEU A 121 -1.38 -32.82 -6.14
N LEU A 122 -2.16 -31.77 -5.96
CA LEU A 122 -1.72 -30.34 -5.92
C LEU A 122 -1.29 -29.76 -7.28
N PHE A 123 -1.35 -30.50 -8.36
CA PHE A 123 -1.18 -29.95 -9.70
C PHE A 123 -2.31 -28.97 -10.05
N GLY A 124 -2.00 -27.91 -10.79
CA GLY A 124 -3.00 -26.96 -11.26
C GLY A 124 -2.42 -25.97 -12.27
N ASP A 125 -3.29 -25.27 -12.99
CA ASP A 125 -2.90 -24.20 -13.92
C ASP A 125 -2.56 -22.92 -13.12
N LEU A 126 -1.32 -22.85 -12.64
CA LEU A 126 -0.84 -21.72 -11.84
C LEU A 126 -0.86 -20.43 -12.65
N LEU A 127 -0.62 -20.51 -13.96
CA LEU A 127 -0.60 -19.33 -14.81
C LEU A 127 -1.99 -18.71 -14.93
N ALA A 128 -3.03 -19.54 -15.13
CA ALA A 128 -4.40 -19.07 -15.20
C ALA A 128 -4.87 -18.46 -13.87
N ILE A 129 -4.48 -19.03 -12.73
CA ILE A 129 -4.80 -18.50 -11.40
C ILE A 129 -4.16 -17.13 -11.20
N ALA A 130 -2.88 -16.96 -11.54
CA ALA A 130 -2.14 -15.71 -11.29
C ALA A 130 -2.55 -14.56 -12.21
N ARG A 131 -2.90 -14.83 -13.48
CA ARG A 131 -3.10 -13.83 -14.55
C ARG A 131 -3.93 -12.61 -14.17
N PRO A 132 -5.05 -12.72 -13.43
CA PRO A 132 -5.87 -11.55 -13.10
C PRO A 132 -5.16 -10.49 -12.23
N ALA A 133 -4.09 -10.88 -11.51
CA ALA A 133 -3.45 -10.05 -10.51
C ALA A 133 -2.00 -9.68 -10.83
N VAL A 134 -1.46 -10.14 -11.97
CA VAL A 134 -0.04 -9.93 -12.32
C VAL A 134 0.12 -9.30 -13.71
N LYS A 135 1.25 -8.66 -13.94
CA LYS A 135 1.59 -8.07 -15.24
C LYS A 135 1.77 -9.14 -16.32
N TRP A 136 2.37 -10.25 -15.95
CA TRP A 136 2.51 -11.47 -16.75
C TRP A 136 2.79 -12.67 -15.85
N ALA A 137 2.54 -13.86 -16.39
CA ALA A 137 2.79 -15.15 -15.74
C ALA A 137 3.51 -16.10 -16.70
N HIS A 138 4.52 -16.83 -16.20
CA HIS A 138 5.29 -17.79 -16.99
C HIS A 138 5.70 -19.00 -16.14
N GLU A 139 5.78 -20.18 -16.75
CA GLU A 139 6.34 -21.37 -16.14
C GLU A 139 7.75 -21.62 -16.66
N VAL A 140 8.69 -21.85 -15.75
CA VAL A 140 10.09 -22.13 -16.09
C VAL A 140 10.18 -23.57 -16.56
N ALA A 141 10.62 -23.80 -17.81
CA ALA A 141 10.70 -25.13 -18.39
C ALA A 141 12.05 -25.85 -18.14
N HIS A 142 13.13 -25.07 -17.94
CA HIS A 142 14.49 -25.60 -17.74
C HIS A 142 15.29 -24.67 -16.81
N ALA A 143 16.20 -25.26 -16.02
CA ALA A 143 17.05 -24.48 -15.11
C ALA A 143 17.89 -23.41 -15.83
N ASP A 144 18.30 -23.64 -17.08
CA ASP A 144 19.04 -22.67 -17.91
C ASP A 144 18.27 -21.38 -18.20
N GLN A 145 16.94 -21.37 -18.05
CA GLN A 145 16.11 -20.20 -18.28
C GLN A 145 16.04 -19.28 -17.05
N LEU A 146 16.36 -19.79 -15.86
CA LEU A 146 16.24 -19.04 -14.60
C LEU A 146 16.96 -17.67 -14.64
N PRO A 147 18.23 -17.54 -15.10
CA PRO A 147 18.90 -16.27 -15.09
C PRO A 147 18.16 -15.19 -15.90
N VAL A 148 17.59 -15.55 -17.05
CA VAL A 148 16.86 -14.62 -17.89
C VAL A 148 15.47 -14.31 -17.33
N LEU A 149 14.71 -15.33 -16.92
CA LEU A 149 13.34 -15.16 -16.48
C LEU A 149 13.23 -14.43 -15.13
N VAL A 150 14.11 -14.76 -14.18
CA VAL A 150 14.11 -14.09 -12.88
C VAL A 150 14.56 -12.62 -13.02
N ARG A 151 15.60 -12.34 -13.81
CA ARG A 151 16.00 -10.97 -14.13
C ARG A 151 14.87 -10.17 -14.78
N ARG A 152 14.20 -10.77 -15.77
CA ARG A 152 13.02 -10.17 -16.41
C ARG A 152 11.92 -9.90 -15.38
N ALA A 153 11.69 -10.81 -14.44
CA ALA A 153 10.69 -10.64 -13.39
C ALA A 153 10.99 -9.41 -12.52
N PHE A 154 12.23 -9.23 -12.05
CA PHE A 154 12.62 -8.05 -11.29
C PHE A 154 12.55 -6.77 -12.13
N HIS A 155 13.02 -6.84 -13.38
CA HIS A 155 12.93 -5.72 -14.32
C HIS A 155 11.49 -5.26 -14.51
N ASP A 156 10.59 -6.18 -14.85
CA ASP A 156 9.22 -5.87 -15.23
C ASP A 156 8.35 -5.53 -14.01
N ALA A 157 8.61 -6.11 -12.84
CA ALA A 157 7.97 -5.70 -11.60
C ALA A 157 8.25 -4.22 -11.30
N ASN A 158 9.47 -3.75 -11.55
CA ASN A 158 9.91 -2.36 -11.36
C ASN A 158 9.61 -1.41 -12.53
N ALA A 159 9.27 -1.93 -13.71
CA ALA A 159 8.95 -1.08 -14.86
C ALA A 159 7.57 -0.44 -14.66
N ALA A 160 7.46 0.87 -14.90
CA ALA A 160 6.18 1.58 -14.81
C ALA A 160 5.17 1.09 -15.86
N PRO A 161 3.89 0.91 -15.50
CA PRO A 161 3.39 0.86 -14.13
C PRO A 161 3.94 -0.34 -13.37
N THR A 162 4.47 -0.11 -12.17
CA THR A 162 5.01 -1.18 -11.32
C THR A 162 3.92 -2.16 -10.88
N GLY A 163 4.29 -3.37 -10.50
CA GLY A 163 3.31 -4.35 -10.07
C GLY A 163 3.82 -5.78 -10.02
N PRO A 164 3.01 -6.73 -9.53
CA PRO A 164 3.39 -8.12 -9.42
C PRO A 164 3.65 -8.79 -10.78
N VAL A 165 4.61 -9.69 -10.80
CA VAL A 165 4.86 -10.67 -11.87
C VAL A 165 4.91 -12.07 -11.28
N PHE A 166 4.63 -13.11 -12.07
CA PHE A 166 4.53 -14.48 -11.57
C PHE A 166 5.39 -15.46 -12.36
N LEU A 167 6.11 -16.33 -11.63
CA LEU A 167 6.85 -17.47 -12.15
C LEU A 167 6.42 -18.77 -11.48
N SER A 168 6.00 -19.75 -12.25
CA SER A 168 5.81 -21.14 -11.80
C SER A 168 7.15 -21.87 -11.86
N LEU A 169 7.50 -22.58 -10.78
CA LEU A 169 8.78 -23.25 -10.58
C LEU A 169 8.56 -24.77 -10.39
N PRO A 170 8.56 -25.58 -11.46
CA PRO A 170 8.47 -27.03 -11.32
C PRO A 170 9.62 -27.62 -10.50
N MET A 171 9.33 -28.60 -9.63
CA MET A 171 10.34 -29.11 -8.69
C MET A 171 11.48 -29.87 -9.41
N ASP A 172 11.23 -30.48 -10.57
CA ASP A 172 12.29 -31.08 -11.41
C ASP A 172 13.23 -30.02 -11.98
N VAL A 173 12.72 -28.86 -12.41
CA VAL A 173 13.54 -27.71 -12.84
C VAL A 173 14.40 -27.18 -11.69
N MET A 174 13.84 -27.14 -10.47
CA MET A 174 14.59 -26.70 -9.29
C MET A 174 15.68 -27.71 -8.87
N ALA A 175 15.55 -28.97 -9.24
CA ALA A 175 16.55 -30.01 -9.00
C ALA A 175 17.52 -30.22 -10.19
N GLU A 176 17.16 -29.75 -11.40
CA GLU A 176 17.95 -29.89 -12.63
C GLU A 176 19.33 -29.21 -12.48
N LEU A 177 20.37 -29.89 -13.00
CA LEU A 177 21.74 -29.37 -13.00
C LEU A 177 21.99 -28.52 -14.25
N SER A 178 22.48 -27.32 -14.05
CA SER A 178 22.83 -26.35 -15.09
C SER A 178 24.23 -25.77 -14.90
N SER A 179 24.93 -25.54 -15.98
CA SER A 179 26.21 -24.84 -16.02
C SER A 179 26.08 -23.41 -16.60
N VAL A 180 24.85 -22.90 -16.70
CA VAL A 180 24.62 -21.54 -17.21
C VAL A 180 25.26 -20.47 -16.32
N GLY A 181 25.86 -19.46 -16.97
CA GLY A 181 26.42 -18.30 -16.26
C GLY A 181 25.34 -17.33 -15.79
N ILE A 182 25.57 -16.67 -14.66
CA ILE A 182 24.74 -15.58 -14.15
C ILE A 182 25.45 -14.26 -14.43
N GLN A 183 24.78 -13.38 -15.17
CA GLN A 183 25.29 -12.03 -15.42
C GLN A 183 24.88 -11.09 -14.29
N GLU A 184 25.61 -9.98 -14.13
CA GLU A 184 25.25 -8.92 -13.21
C GLU A 184 23.92 -8.23 -13.59
N PRO A 185 23.17 -7.67 -12.64
CA PRO A 185 21.97 -6.90 -12.92
C PRO A 185 22.25 -5.69 -13.80
N SER A 186 21.35 -5.37 -14.73
CA SER A 186 21.45 -4.14 -15.51
C SER A 186 21.08 -2.93 -14.64
N THR A 187 21.88 -1.86 -14.74
CA THR A 187 21.52 -0.55 -14.17
C THR A 187 20.64 0.22 -15.14
N ILE A 188 19.46 0.63 -14.72
CA ILE A 188 18.49 1.33 -15.56
C ILE A 188 17.98 2.56 -14.83
N ASP A 189 18.12 3.75 -15.43
CA ASP A 189 17.44 4.96 -14.98
C ASP A 189 15.99 4.94 -15.52
N ARG A 190 15.01 4.84 -14.62
CA ARG A 190 13.58 4.74 -14.93
C ARG A 190 12.82 6.06 -14.71
N ARG A 191 13.50 7.19 -14.87
CA ARG A 191 12.94 8.53 -14.61
C ARG A 191 12.79 9.35 -15.89
N PRO A 192 11.88 8.98 -16.83
CA PRO A 192 11.65 9.77 -18.02
C PRO A 192 11.01 11.12 -17.65
N VAL A 193 11.52 12.20 -18.20
CA VAL A 193 10.90 13.53 -18.10
C VAL A 193 9.72 13.59 -19.07
N ALA A 194 8.57 14.09 -18.60
CA ALA A 194 7.38 14.24 -19.43
C ALA A 194 7.62 15.27 -20.56
N GLY A 195 6.96 15.04 -21.70
CA GLY A 195 6.91 16.01 -22.79
C GLY A 195 5.89 17.14 -22.54
N SER A 196 5.90 18.17 -23.38
CA SER A 196 4.90 19.28 -23.37
C SER A 196 4.76 20.00 -22.02
N LEU A 197 5.84 20.09 -21.27
CA LEU A 197 5.83 20.75 -19.95
C LEU A 197 5.69 22.27 -20.06
N ASP A 198 6.15 22.87 -21.14
CA ASP A 198 5.93 24.28 -21.49
C ASP A 198 4.44 24.57 -21.68
N ILE A 199 3.75 23.76 -22.47
CA ILE A 199 2.29 23.88 -22.67
C ILE A 199 1.55 23.65 -21.34
N LEU A 200 1.99 22.69 -20.53
CA LEU A 200 1.39 22.43 -19.22
C LEU A 200 1.57 23.64 -18.28
N ALA A 201 2.76 24.23 -18.24
CA ALA A 201 3.04 25.42 -17.43
C ALA A 201 2.12 26.58 -17.81
N ASP A 202 1.99 26.87 -19.11
CA ASP A 202 1.12 27.94 -19.61
C ASP A 202 -0.36 27.70 -19.26
N LYS A 203 -0.83 26.44 -19.42
CA LYS A 203 -2.21 26.08 -19.06
C LYS A 203 -2.50 26.21 -17.57
N LEU A 204 -1.59 25.77 -16.70
CA LEU A 204 -1.74 25.90 -15.25
C LEU A 204 -1.65 27.35 -14.80
N ALA A 205 -0.76 28.16 -15.39
CA ALA A 205 -0.62 29.58 -15.09
C ALA A 205 -1.83 30.43 -15.54
N ALA A 206 -2.55 29.98 -16.58
CA ALA A 206 -3.76 30.63 -17.06
C ALA A 206 -4.97 30.45 -16.12
N ILE A 207 -4.91 29.51 -15.19
CA ILE A 207 -5.98 29.27 -14.21
C ILE A 207 -5.92 30.41 -13.15
N PRO A 208 -7.03 31.09 -12.87
CA PRO A 208 -7.03 32.16 -11.86
C PRO A 208 -6.55 31.65 -10.49
N PRO A 209 -5.79 32.48 -9.73
CA PRO A 209 -5.36 32.12 -8.38
C PRO A 209 -6.52 31.69 -7.48
N GLY A 210 -6.37 30.55 -6.80
CA GLY A 210 -7.40 29.95 -5.94
C GLY A 210 -8.44 29.08 -6.67
N ARG A 211 -8.33 28.94 -8.00
CA ARG A 211 -9.27 28.13 -8.80
C ARG A 211 -8.67 26.79 -9.25
N LEU A 212 -7.45 26.46 -8.82
CA LEU A 212 -6.75 25.19 -9.06
C LEU A 212 -6.59 24.42 -7.75
N LEU A 213 -6.81 23.11 -7.78
CA LEU A 213 -6.40 22.19 -6.72
C LEU A 213 -5.46 21.11 -7.26
N ILE A 214 -4.67 20.51 -6.37
CA ILE A 214 -3.78 19.37 -6.67
C ILE A 214 -4.31 18.13 -5.98
N ILE A 215 -4.28 16.98 -6.69
CA ILE A 215 -4.51 15.68 -6.08
C ILE A 215 -3.19 14.92 -6.04
N ALA A 216 -2.71 14.63 -4.83
CA ALA A 216 -1.49 13.87 -4.58
C ALA A 216 -1.80 12.37 -4.58
N GLY A 217 -1.34 11.66 -5.61
CA GLY A 217 -1.50 10.22 -5.77
C GLY A 217 -0.28 9.42 -5.31
N ASP A 218 -0.41 8.10 -5.34
CA ASP A 218 0.56 7.16 -4.73
C ASP A 218 1.93 7.15 -5.42
N GLU A 219 2.01 7.47 -6.71
CA GLU A 219 3.28 7.53 -7.46
C GLU A 219 4.27 8.58 -6.92
N ILE A 220 3.79 9.61 -6.22
CA ILE A 220 4.65 10.60 -5.57
C ILE A 220 5.61 9.92 -4.58
N HIS A 221 5.12 8.91 -3.84
CA HIS A 221 5.96 8.14 -2.94
C HIS A 221 6.94 7.25 -3.72
N ALA A 222 6.48 6.60 -4.80
CA ALA A 222 7.32 5.70 -5.60
C ALA A 222 8.49 6.45 -6.27
N SER A 223 8.24 7.67 -6.78
CA SER A 223 9.26 8.53 -7.40
C SER A 223 10.01 9.42 -6.41
N ASP A 224 9.69 9.35 -5.10
CA ASP A 224 10.30 10.21 -4.06
C ASP A 224 10.16 11.71 -4.36
N ALA A 225 8.96 12.12 -4.81
CA ALA A 225 8.67 13.46 -5.33
C ALA A 225 8.00 14.40 -4.31
N ALA A 226 7.98 14.07 -3.02
CA ALA A 226 7.26 14.85 -2.01
C ALA A 226 7.71 16.31 -1.97
N HIS A 227 9.01 16.58 -2.05
CA HIS A 227 9.57 17.92 -2.05
C HIS A 227 9.12 18.73 -3.27
N GLU A 228 9.17 18.14 -4.45
CA GLU A 228 8.77 18.78 -5.71
C GLU A 228 7.26 19.09 -5.73
N VAL A 229 6.44 18.21 -5.14
CA VAL A 229 4.98 18.47 -5.02
C VAL A 229 4.70 19.58 -4.01
N MET A 230 5.45 19.67 -2.91
CA MET A 230 5.35 20.79 -1.98
C MET A 230 5.69 22.11 -2.68
N GLN A 231 6.80 22.16 -3.40
CA GLN A 231 7.21 23.34 -4.17
C GLN A 231 6.17 23.75 -5.22
N LEU A 232 5.60 22.78 -5.95
CA LEU A 232 4.52 23.01 -6.90
C LEU A 232 3.31 23.65 -6.22
N ALA A 233 2.85 23.07 -5.11
CA ALA A 233 1.70 23.55 -4.36
C ALA A 233 1.92 24.96 -3.81
N GLU A 234 3.11 25.25 -3.30
CA GLU A 234 3.49 26.57 -2.80
C GLU A 234 3.58 27.61 -3.92
N THR A 235 4.16 27.25 -5.08
CA THR A 235 4.28 28.12 -6.25
C THR A 235 2.90 28.58 -6.73
N LEU A 236 1.92 27.68 -6.75
CA LEU A 236 0.57 27.93 -7.23
C LEU A 236 -0.41 28.36 -6.13
N GLY A 237 -0.01 28.35 -4.86
CA GLY A 237 -0.91 28.58 -3.72
C GLY A 237 -2.10 27.61 -3.74
N ALA A 238 -1.91 26.40 -4.29
CA ALA A 238 -2.98 25.46 -4.58
C ALA A 238 -3.18 24.49 -3.41
N PRO A 239 -4.44 24.26 -2.96
CA PRO A 239 -4.73 23.24 -1.96
C PRO A 239 -4.41 21.84 -2.49
N VAL A 240 -3.89 20.97 -1.62
CA VAL A 240 -3.52 19.59 -1.94
C VAL A 240 -4.46 18.63 -1.23
N TYR A 241 -5.05 17.75 -1.99
CA TYR A 241 -5.85 16.62 -1.49
C TYR A 241 -5.14 15.30 -1.81
N GLY A 242 -5.21 14.33 -0.91
CA GLY A 242 -4.90 12.95 -1.24
C GLY A 242 -6.00 12.32 -2.09
N SER A 243 -5.68 11.22 -2.78
CA SER A 243 -6.69 10.46 -3.52
C SER A 243 -7.83 9.97 -2.62
N SER A 244 -9.00 9.66 -3.20
CA SER A 244 -10.22 9.27 -2.46
C SER A 244 -10.02 8.00 -1.61
N TRP A 245 -9.30 7.03 -2.14
CA TRP A 245 -8.97 5.76 -1.47
C TRP A 245 -7.48 5.48 -1.68
N PRO A 246 -6.59 6.15 -0.89
CA PRO A 246 -5.15 6.11 -1.11
C PRO A 246 -4.55 4.80 -0.63
N SER A 247 -3.42 4.37 -1.22
CA SER A 247 -2.54 3.41 -0.53
C SER A 247 -1.58 4.12 0.44
N ARG A 248 -1.42 5.45 0.28
CA ARG A 248 -0.47 6.27 1.05
C ARG A 248 -0.96 7.69 1.25
N ILE A 249 -0.26 8.42 2.12
CA ILE A 249 -0.37 9.87 2.24
C ILE A 249 0.98 10.47 1.82
N PRO A 250 1.17 10.77 0.52
CA PRO A 250 2.48 11.17 0.00
C PRO A 250 2.80 12.66 0.15
N PHE A 251 2.04 13.38 0.98
CA PHE A 251 2.19 14.81 1.23
C PHE A 251 2.22 15.08 2.74
N PRO A 252 3.00 16.08 3.23
CA PRO A 252 3.06 16.41 4.65
C PRO A 252 1.70 16.82 5.20
N THR A 253 1.20 16.13 6.22
CA THR A 253 -0.10 16.43 6.82
C THR A 253 -0.10 17.69 7.70
N ALA A 254 1.11 18.14 8.11
CA ALA A 254 1.29 19.43 8.79
C ALA A 254 1.38 20.62 7.83
N HIS A 255 1.51 20.40 6.52
CA HIS A 255 1.65 21.49 5.55
C HIS A 255 0.37 22.34 5.46
N PRO A 256 0.46 23.70 5.38
CA PRO A 256 -0.70 24.59 5.28
C PRO A 256 -1.69 24.23 4.18
N LEU A 257 -1.19 23.85 3.03
CA LEU A 257 -2.01 23.53 1.86
C LEU A 257 -2.64 22.14 1.89
N TRP A 258 -2.31 21.26 2.87
CA TRP A 258 -2.94 19.97 3.00
C TRP A 258 -4.40 20.06 3.43
N CYS A 259 -5.30 19.46 2.67
CA CYS A 259 -6.74 19.51 2.88
C CYS A 259 -7.40 18.15 3.23
N GLY A 260 -6.59 17.09 3.46
CA GLY A 260 -7.09 15.74 3.67
C GLY A 260 -7.31 14.98 2.38
N ASN A 261 -8.02 13.85 2.44
CA ASN A 261 -8.32 13.05 1.25
C ASN A 261 -9.63 13.48 0.57
N MET A 262 -9.70 13.24 -0.73
CA MET A 262 -10.96 13.39 -1.48
C MET A 262 -11.99 12.36 -0.96
N PRO A 263 -13.29 12.69 -0.98
CA PRO A 263 -14.34 11.73 -0.61
C PRO A 263 -14.47 10.59 -1.63
N THR A 264 -15.27 9.56 -1.27
CA THR A 264 -15.47 8.35 -2.08
C THR A 264 -16.84 8.26 -2.75
N LYS A 265 -17.66 9.31 -2.70
CA LYS A 265 -18.94 9.42 -3.41
C LYS A 265 -18.85 10.48 -4.51
N ALA A 266 -19.34 10.15 -5.70
CA ALA A 266 -19.26 11.07 -6.84
C ALA A 266 -19.91 12.43 -6.55
N THR A 267 -21.05 12.47 -5.88
CA THR A 267 -21.74 13.72 -5.49
C THR A 267 -20.92 14.57 -4.51
N GLU A 268 -20.22 13.96 -3.57
CA GLU A 268 -19.37 14.68 -2.61
C GLU A 268 -18.08 15.18 -3.27
N ILE A 269 -17.50 14.39 -4.21
CA ILE A 269 -16.36 14.82 -5.04
C ILE A 269 -16.78 16.04 -5.87
N ASN A 270 -17.94 15.93 -6.55
CA ASN A 270 -18.47 17.00 -7.39
C ASN A 270 -18.67 18.30 -6.61
N ALA A 271 -19.32 18.22 -5.44
CA ALA A 271 -19.52 19.38 -4.58
C ALA A 271 -18.20 20.03 -4.15
N LYS A 272 -17.18 19.21 -3.85
CA LYS A 272 -15.84 19.72 -3.47
C LYS A 272 -15.11 20.37 -4.65
N LEU A 273 -15.31 19.89 -5.88
CA LEU A 273 -14.68 20.43 -7.09
C LEU A 273 -15.43 21.63 -7.68
N ALA A 274 -16.65 21.90 -7.25
CA ALA A 274 -17.49 22.97 -7.80
C ALA A 274 -16.86 24.38 -7.68
N ASP A 275 -16.00 24.59 -6.69
CA ASP A 275 -15.30 25.85 -6.46
C ASP A 275 -14.01 25.99 -7.29
N TYR A 276 -13.66 25.01 -8.12
CA TYR A 276 -12.40 25.00 -8.88
C TYR A 276 -12.64 24.93 -10.39
N ASP A 277 -11.84 25.67 -11.14
CA ASP A 277 -11.85 25.63 -12.62
C ASP A 277 -10.97 24.50 -13.15
N ALA A 278 -10.04 24.01 -12.32
CA ALA A 278 -9.19 22.88 -12.69
C ALA A 278 -8.71 22.06 -11.48
N LEU A 279 -8.42 20.80 -11.76
CA LEU A 279 -7.63 19.93 -10.88
C LEU A 279 -6.39 19.45 -11.63
N PHE A 280 -5.25 19.34 -10.91
CA PHE A 280 -4.03 18.71 -11.40
C PHE A 280 -3.75 17.46 -10.60
N ALA A 281 -3.96 16.30 -11.20
CA ALA A 281 -3.76 14.99 -10.57
C ALA A 281 -2.34 14.47 -10.85
N LEU A 282 -1.60 14.18 -9.78
CA LEU A 282 -0.23 13.68 -9.81
C LEU A 282 -0.21 12.20 -9.40
N GLY A 283 0.06 11.34 -10.35
CA GLY A 283 0.30 9.91 -10.14
C GLY A 283 -0.90 9.07 -9.75
N GLY A 284 -1.31 8.19 -10.65
CA GLY A 284 -2.29 7.13 -10.43
C GLY A 284 -3.76 7.57 -10.40
N LYS A 285 -4.62 6.60 -10.05
CA LYS A 285 -6.06 6.83 -9.93
C LYS A 285 -6.37 7.75 -8.75
N SER A 286 -6.80 8.97 -9.04
CA SER A 286 -6.99 10.02 -8.06
C SER A 286 -8.39 10.05 -7.44
N LEU A 287 -9.43 9.79 -8.25
CA LEU A 287 -10.82 9.83 -7.86
C LEU A 287 -11.41 8.42 -7.92
N ILE A 288 -11.55 7.79 -6.76
CA ILE A 288 -12.10 6.44 -6.60
C ILE A 288 -13.44 6.54 -5.88
N THR A 289 -14.48 5.99 -6.50
CA THR A 289 -15.82 5.90 -5.89
C THR A 289 -16.08 4.47 -5.42
N ILE A 290 -16.76 4.31 -4.27
CA ILE A 290 -17.09 3.00 -3.70
C ILE A 290 -18.55 2.63 -4.03
N LEU A 291 -19.48 3.51 -3.70
CA LEU A 291 -20.90 3.31 -4.02
C LEU A 291 -21.30 4.20 -5.17
N TYR A 292 -22.16 3.67 -6.04
CA TYR A 292 -22.75 4.46 -7.11
C TYR A 292 -23.61 5.60 -6.53
N THR A 293 -23.42 6.78 -7.08
CA THR A 293 -24.30 7.94 -6.90
C THR A 293 -24.54 8.57 -8.26
N GLU A 294 -25.74 9.08 -8.49
CA GLU A 294 -26.10 9.68 -9.76
C GLU A 294 -25.29 10.98 -10.01
N GLY A 295 -24.90 11.19 -11.26
CA GLY A 295 -24.15 12.35 -11.71
C GLY A 295 -22.63 12.15 -11.78
N PRO A 296 -21.92 13.06 -12.47
CA PRO A 296 -20.48 12.98 -12.65
C PRO A 296 -19.73 13.37 -11.37
N ALA A 297 -18.60 12.70 -11.12
CA ALA A 297 -17.71 13.06 -10.01
C ALA A 297 -16.97 14.39 -10.26
N VAL A 298 -16.66 14.71 -11.53
CA VAL A 298 -16.01 15.97 -11.92
C VAL A 298 -17.03 16.87 -12.60
N PRO A 299 -17.24 18.11 -12.10
CA PRO A 299 -18.11 19.09 -12.78
C PRO A 299 -17.62 19.39 -14.19
N ALA A 300 -18.54 19.65 -15.13
CA ALA A 300 -18.18 20.01 -16.51
C ALA A 300 -17.35 21.31 -16.60
N THR A 301 -17.40 22.15 -15.58
CA THR A 301 -16.65 23.40 -15.46
C THR A 301 -15.22 23.20 -14.94
N CYS A 302 -14.89 22.02 -14.39
CA CYS A 302 -13.58 21.73 -13.82
C CYS A 302 -12.73 20.93 -14.80
N GLN A 303 -11.69 21.52 -15.34
CA GLN A 303 -10.74 20.88 -16.25
C GLN A 303 -9.83 19.90 -15.49
N VAL A 304 -9.51 18.77 -16.12
CA VAL A 304 -8.64 17.75 -15.51
C VAL A 304 -7.29 17.72 -16.21
N TYR A 305 -6.23 18.04 -15.49
CA TYR A 305 -4.84 17.86 -15.92
C TYR A 305 -4.24 16.67 -15.17
N GLN A 306 -3.41 15.88 -15.85
CA GLN A 306 -2.82 14.68 -15.25
C GLN A 306 -1.33 14.55 -15.60
N MET A 307 -0.56 14.06 -14.63
CA MET A 307 0.81 13.60 -14.82
C MET A 307 0.98 12.23 -14.14
N SER A 308 1.44 11.23 -14.87
CA SER A 308 1.65 9.88 -14.35
C SER A 308 2.67 9.13 -15.21
N SER A 309 3.36 8.19 -14.61
CA SER A 309 4.16 7.19 -15.34
C SER A 309 3.29 6.08 -15.97
N ASP A 310 2.04 5.92 -15.50
CA ASP A 310 1.07 4.95 -16.04
C ASP A 310 0.16 5.58 -17.10
N VAL A 311 0.54 5.41 -18.37
CA VAL A 311 -0.25 5.92 -19.50
C VAL A 311 -1.68 5.37 -19.55
N ARG A 312 -1.96 4.22 -18.94
CA ARG A 312 -3.28 3.57 -18.97
C ARG A 312 -4.36 4.34 -18.19
N ASP A 313 -3.96 5.16 -17.22
CA ASP A 313 -4.88 5.94 -16.39
C ASP A 313 -5.13 7.37 -16.93
N LEU A 314 -4.29 7.84 -17.85
CA LEU A 314 -4.35 9.21 -18.38
C LEU A 314 -5.47 9.37 -19.40
N GLY A 315 -6.36 10.35 -19.20
CA GLY A 315 -7.48 10.65 -20.10
C GLY A 315 -8.53 9.54 -20.22
N ARG A 316 -8.42 8.48 -19.45
CA ARG A 316 -9.26 7.27 -19.57
C ARG A 316 -10.68 7.47 -19.05
N THR A 317 -10.80 8.09 -17.89
CA THR A 317 -12.10 8.25 -17.19
C THR A 317 -12.67 9.65 -17.39
N TYR A 318 -11.81 10.64 -17.43
CA TYR A 318 -12.19 12.05 -17.60
C TYR A 318 -11.49 12.60 -18.84
N GLN A 319 -12.21 13.44 -19.60
CA GLN A 319 -11.59 14.19 -20.69
C GLN A 319 -10.58 15.17 -20.12
N THR A 320 -9.39 15.21 -20.68
CA THR A 320 -8.30 16.08 -20.21
C THR A 320 -7.84 17.02 -21.34
N PRO A 321 -7.71 18.33 -21.09
CA PRO A 321 -7.09 19.25 -22.04
C PRO A 321 -5.61 18.92 -22.30
N LEU A 322 -4.92 18.36 -21.29
CA LEU A 322 -3.57 17.85 -21.41
C LEU A 322 -3.29 16.84 -20.30
N SER A 323 -2.75 15.68 -20.68
CA SER A 323 -2.12 14.72 -19.79
C SER A 323 -0.70 14.46 -20.24
N VAL A 324 0.25 14.32 -19.33
CA VAL A 324 1.66 14.10 -19.64
C VAL A 324 2.16 12.81 -18.98
N VAL A 325 2.96 12.05 -19.73
CA VAL A 325 3.54 10.77 -19.29
C VAL A 325 4.98 11.00 -18.85
N GLY A 326 5.31 10.69 -17.60
CA GLY A 326 6.66 10.80 -17.09
C GLY A 326 6.76 10.45 -15.61
N ASP A 327 7.99 10.28 -15.14
CA ASP A 327 8.29 10.20 -13.71
C ASP A 327 7.92 11.52 -13.02
N ILE A 328 7.24 11.43 -11.89
CA ILE A 328 6.69 12.63 -11.21
C ILE A 328 7.81 13.56 -10.76
N LYS A 329 8.87 13.04 -10.12
CA LYS A 329 9.97 13.85 -9.61
C LYS A 329 10.73 14.55 -10.74
N ALA A 330 11.21 13.78 -11.71
CA ALA A 330 11.97 14.32 -12.82
C ALA A 330 11.18 15.35 -13.64
N SER A 331 9.87 15.07 -13.85
CA SER A 331 9.00 15.96 -14.60
C SER A 331 8.67 17.25 -13.83
N LEU A 332 8.45 17.18 -12.51
CA LEU A 332 8.22 18.36 -11.69
C LEU A 332 9.47 19.23 -11.56
N GLN A 333 10.66 18.62 -11.47
CA GLN A 333 11.93 19.37 -11.49
C GLN A 333 12.10 20.15 -12.79
N ALA A 334 11.72 19.57 -13.93
CA ALA A 334 11.76 20.26 -15.22
C ALA A 334 10.63 21.29 -15.39
N LEU A 335 9.45 21.07 -14.79
CA LEU A 335 8.30 21.97 -14.85
C LEU A 335 8.49 23.21 -13.96
N ALA A 336 9.16 23.10 -12.82
CA ALA A 336 9.26 24.15 -11.81
C ALA A 336 9.78 25.49 -12.36
N PRO A 337 10.90 25.59 -13.12
CA PRO A 337 11.36 26.87 -13.66
C PRO A 337 10.40 27.47 -14.70
N LEU A 338 9.70 26.64 -15.47
CA LEU A 338 8.69 27.09 -16.44
C LEU A 338 7.50 27.72 -15.73
N LEU A 339 6.99 27.06 -14.68
CA LEU A 339 5.90 27.59 -13.86
C LEU A 339 6.30 28.87 -13.13
N ALA A 340 7.49 28.95 -12.54
CA ALA A 340 7.96 30.14 -11.85
C ALA A 340 7.94 31.36 -12.79
N THR A 341 8.34 31.17 -14.05
CA THR A 341 8.29 32.21 -15.08
C THR A 341 6.85 32.55 -15.45
N ALA A 342 6.02 31.57 -15.77
CA ALA A 342 4.64 31.79 -16.24
C ALA A 342 3.72 32.40 -15.17
N THR A 343 4.01 32.12 -13.87
CA THR A 343 3.19 32.59 -12.74
C THR A 343 3.72 33.84 -12.03
N ALA A 344 4.82 34.44 -12.50
CA ALA A 344 5.50 35.55 -11.83
C ALA A 344 4.56 36.75 -11.51
N ALA A 345 3.61 37.03 -12.38
CA ALA A 345 2.62 38.12 -12.18
C ALA A 345 1.64 37.84 -11.02
N ASN A 346 1.47 36.61 -10.60
CA ASN A 346 0.48 36.18 -9.58
C ASN A 346 1.11 35.86 -8.21
N THR A 347 2.40 36.12 -8.02
CA THR A 347 3.15 35.73 -6.81
C THR A 347 2.52 36.21 -5.50
N GLU A 348 2.05 37.49 -5.48
CA GLU A 348 1.38 38.08 -4.31
C GLU A 348 0.03 37.38 -4.04
N ALA A 349 -0.76 37.13 -5.08
CA ALA A 349 -2.04 36.44 -4.94
C ALA A 349 -1.85 35.03 -4.35
N TYR A 350 -0.85 34.30 -4.82
CA TYR A 350 -0.52 32.96 -4.26
C TYR A 350 -0.03 33.02 -2.81
N ALA A 351 0.73 34.06 -2.43
CA ALA A 351 1.14 34.26 -1.03
C ALA A 351 -0.07 34.46 -0.10
N ILE A 352 -1.06 35.28 -0.56
CA ILE A 352 -2.31 35.49 0.17
C ILE A 352 -3.08 34.16 0.33
N LEU A 353 -3.13 33.32 -0.71
CA LEU A 353 -3.81 32.03 -0.67
C LEU A 353 -3.16 31.09 0.35
N ARG A 354 -1.81 31.02 0.40
CA ARG A 354 -1.09 30.23 1.42
C ARG A 354 -1.45 30.68 2.84
N GLY A 355 -1.51 31.98 3.10
CA GLY A 355 -1.91 32.51 4.40
C GLY A 355 -3.37 32.20 4.76
N LYS A 356 -4.29 32.18 3.77
CA LYS A 356 -5.68 31.72 3.98
C LYS A 356 -5.73 30.22 4.27
N ALA A 357 -4.95 29.41 3.55
CA ALA A 357 -4.89 27.96 3.73
C ALA A 357 -4.39 27.57 5.13
N GLU A 358 -3.38 28.28 5.66
CA GLU A 358 -2.88 28.05 7.02
C GLU A 358 -3.99 28.29 8.08
N ARG A 359 -4.73 29.40 7.99
CA ARG A 359 -5.87 29.68 8.89
C ARG A 359 -6.95 28.61 8.77
N ALA A 360 -7.35 28.26 7.54
CA ALA A 360 -8.35 27.21 7.31
C ALA A 360 -7.91 25.83 7.84
N ARG A 361 -6.62 25.53 7.77
CA ARG A 361 -6.05 24.31 8.36
C ARG A 361 -6.14 24.33 9.90
N GLN A 362 -5.74 25.45 10.52
CA GLN A 362 -5.82 25.63 11.97
C GLN A 362 -7.28 25.48 12.46
N ASP A 363 -8.23 26.10 11.77
CA ASP A 363 -9.66 26.00 12.10
C ASP A 363 -10.18 24.55 11.99
N ARG A 364 -9.84 23.84 10.90
CA ARG A 364 -10.23 22.43 10.74
C ARG A 364 -9.66 21.54 11.86
N ARG A 365 -8.40 21.75 12.22
CA ARG A 365 -7.77 20.99 13.32
C ARG A 365 -8.40 21.31 14.66
N ALA A 366 -8.70 22.58 14.95
CA ALA A 366 -9.37 22.99 16.16
C ALA A 366 -10.78 22.40 16.27
N GLN A 367 -11.54 22.41 15.17
CA GLN A 367 -12.87 21.78 15.10
C GLN A 367 -12.81 20.27 15.38
N LEU A 368 -11.87 19.57 14.75
CA LEU A 368 -11.71 18.12 14.93
C LEU A 368 -11.27 17.79 16.38
N ALA A 369 -10.35 18.57 16.94
CA ALA A 369 -9.92 18.42 18.33
C ALA A 369 -11.07 18.71 19.31
N ALA A 370 -11.88 19.73 19.09
CA ALA A 370 -13.05 20.04 19.91
C ALA A 370 -14.11 18.94 19.82
N LEU A 371 -14.34 18.35 18.64
CA LEU A 371 -15.25 17.20 18.48
C LEU A 371 -14.80 16.01 19.33
N ALA A 372 -13.51 15.67 19.30
CA ALA A 372 -12.97 14.56 20.09
C ALA A 372 -13.01 14.88 21.59
N ALA A 373 -12.62 16.11 22.01
CA ALA A 373 -12.66 16.53 23.40
C ALA A 373 -14.09 16.48 23.99
N GLY A 374 -15.10 16.87 23.22
CA GLY A 374 -16.50 16.78 23.64
C GLY A 374 -17.04 15.35 23.84
N GLN A 375 -16.30 14.36 23.36
CA GLN A 375 -16.68 12.94 23.44
C GLN A 375 -15.68 12.11 24.29
N PHE A 376 -14.68 12.74 24.89
CA PHE A 376 -13.59 12.05 25.58
C PHE A 376 -14.05 11.21 26.78
N ASP A 377 -15.02 11.72 27.53
CA ASP A 377 -15.57 11.08 28.74
C ASP A 377 -16.83 10.23 28.46
N ALA A 378 -17.08 9.90 27.18
CA ALA A 378 -18.21 9.04 26.84
C ALA A 378 -18.08 7.65 27.49
N PRO A 379 -19.21 7.00 27.88
CA PRO A 379 -19.19 5.69 28.55
C PRO A 379 -18.50 4.59 27.75
N VAL A 380 -18.50 4.68 26.41
CA VAL A 380 -17.76 3.83 25.50
C VAL A 380 -16.90 4.74 24.63
N ILE A 381 -15.66 4.34 24.39
CA ILE A 381 -14.70 5.14 23.62
C ILE A 381 -15.26 5.41 22.22
N MET A 382 -15.41 6.67 21.85
CA MET A 382 -15.87 7.04 20.53
C MET A 382 -14.76 6.87 19.48
N PRO A 383 -15.04 6.45 18.25
CA PRO A 383 -14.03 6.23 17.21
C PRO A 383 -13.14 7.45 16.93
N VAL A 384 -13.69 8.67 17.00
CA VAL A 384 -12.93 9.91 16.82
C VAL A 384 -11.93 10.14 17.96
N VAL A 385 -12.28 9.76 19.18
CA VAL A 385 -11.39 9.83 20.35
C VAL A 385 -10.28 8.78 20.25
N ALA A 386 -10.65 7.53 19.92
CA ALA A 386 -9.67 6.47 19.71
C ALA A 386 -8.65 6.86 18.63
N ALA A 387 -9.09 7.44 17.52
CA ALA A 387 -8.24 7.90 16.45
C ALA A 387 -7.33 9.07 16.85
N GLN A 388 -7.82 10.04 17.64
CA GLN A 388 -7.03 11.15 18.16
C GLN A 388 -5.92 10.67 19.09
N GLU A 389 -6.27 9.84 20.07
CA GLU A 389 -5.31 9.33 21.05
C GLU A 389 -4.28 8.40 20.39
N ALA A 390 -4.71 7.58 19.44
CA ALA A 390 -3.78 6.75 18.65
C ALA A 390 -2.82 7.61 17.82
N ALA A 391 -3.32 8.60 17.07
CA ALA A 391 -2.46 9.49 16.27
C ALA A 391 -1.46 10.26 17.15
N ARG A 392 -1.89 10.72 18.34
CA ARG A 392 -1.03 11.41 19.31
C ARG A 392 0.10 10.51 19.81
N ALA A 393 -0.22 9.28 20.19
CA ALA A 393 0.74 8.30 20.71
C ALA A 393 1.74 7.81 19.66
N ILE A 394 1.28 7.62 18.43
CA ILE A 394 2.13 7.18 17.31
C ILE A 394 3.13 8.28 16.93
N GLY A 395 2.69 9.53 16.95
CA GLY A 395 3.52 10.67 16.56
C GLY A 395 3.86 10.69 15.05
N PRO A 396 4.71 11.64 14.61
CA PRO A 396 4.95 11.87 13.19
C PRO A 396 6.00 10.94 12.55
N SER A 397 6.78 10.19 13.34
CA SER A 397 7.95 9.44 12.86
C SER A 397 7.74 7.92 12.79
N VAL A 398 6.77 7.37 13.53
CA VAL A 398 6.51 5.92 13.54
C VAL A 398 5.68 5.54 12.32
N ALA A 399 6.06 4.45 11.66
CA ALA A 399 5.33 3.94 10.51
C ALA A 399 3.95 3.40 10.90
N ILE A 400 2.96 3.64 10.03
CA ILE A 400 1.58 3.22 10.20
C ILE A 400 1.18 2.28 9.06
N VAL A 401 0.61 1.14 9.42
CA VAL A 401 -0.13 0.28 8.49
C VAL A 401 -1.58 0.22 8.95
N ASP A 402 -2.50 0.62 8.08
CA ASP A 402 -3.89 0.88 8.45
C ASP A 402 -4.87 0.01 7.66
N GLU A 403 -5.64 -0.77 8.36
CA GLU A 403 -6.78 -1.56 7.88
C GLU A 403 -7.98 -1.41 8.85
N ALA A 404 -8.04 -0.31 9.59
CA ALA A 404 -9.17 -0.06 10.50
C ALA A 404 -10.45 0.40 9.78
N VAL A 405 -10.37 0.60 8.48
CA VAL A 405 -11.44 0.93 7.53
C VAL A 405 -12.33 2.09 7.97
N ALA A 406 -13.31 1.86 8.85
CA ALA A 406 -14.22 2.91 9.34
C ALA A 406 -13.47 3.95 10.19
N THR A 407 -12.58 3.54 11.08
CA THR A 407 -11.82 4.42 11.97
C THR A 407 -10.68 5.14 11.23
N SER A 408 -10.21 4.60 10.09
CA SER A 408 -9.12 5.18 9.29
C SER A 408 -9.42 6.62 8.82
N LEU A 409 -10.69 6.94 8.55
CA LEU A 409 -11.08 8.29 8.13
C LEU A 409 -10.80 9.32 9.25
N HIS A 410 -11.10 8.97 10.50
CA HIS A 410 -10.79 9.80 11.66
C HIS A 410 -9.28 9.90 11.88
N LEU A 411 -8.57 8.76 11.84
CA LEU A 411 -7.11 8.74 12.04
C LEU A 411 -6.39 9.70 11.11
N ARG A 412 -6.68 9.64 9.80
CA ARG A 412 -6.04 10.52 8.79
C ARG A 412 -6.25 12.01 9.08
N GLY A 413 -7.37 12.37 9.69
CA GLY A 413 -7.66 13.76 10.10
C GLY A 413 -6.74 14.27 11.21
N PHE A 414 -6.24 13.39 12.08
CA PHE A 414 -5.37 13.74 13.20
C PHE A 414 -3.87 13.63 12.89
N LEU A 415 -3.47 13.00 11.78
CA LEU A 415 -2.05 12.93 11.40
C LEU A 415 -1.47 14.33 11.23
N ASN A 416 -0.24 14.53 11.72
CA ASN A 416 0.41 15.83 11.73
C ASN A 416 1.94 15.67 11.61
N SER A 417 2.42 15.50 10.40
CA SER A 417 3.84 15.31 10.11
C SER A 417 4.33 16.40 9.15
N GLU A 418 5.50 16.96 9.41
CA GLU A 418 6.16 17.97 8.57
C GLU A 418 6.78 17.39 7.30
N TRP A 419 6.92 16.07 7.27
CA TRP A 419 7.35 15.29 6.12
C TRP A 419 6.40 14.11 5.93
N PRO A 420 6.21 13.56 4.70
CA PRO A 420 5.35 12.41 4.52
C PRO A 420 5.74 11.25 5.44
N GLN A 421 4.84 10.91 6.36
CA GLN A 421 5.01 9.77 7.25
C GLN A 421 4.86 8.47 6.46
N GLN A 422 5.61 7.43 6.84
CA GLN A 422 5.37 6.10 6.29
C GLN A 422 3.99 5.63 6.73
N TYR A 423 3.02 5.80 5.86
CA TYR A 423 1.63 5.38 6.04
C TYR A 423 1.24 4.49 4.87
N SER A 424 0.75 3.32 5.17
CA SER A 424 0.25 2.36 4.16
C SER A 424 -1.18 1.95 4.50
N PHE A 425 -2.05 1.90 3.49
CA PHE A 425 -3.45 1.58 3.64
C PHE A 425 -3.91 0.56 2.60
N LEU A 426 -4.91 -0.24 2.95
CA LEU A 426 -5.54 -1.26 2.13
C LEU A 426 -6.25 -0.69 0.90
N ARG A 427 -5.54 -0.44 -0.18
CA ARG A 427 -6.11 0.16 -1.39
C ARG A 427 -6.99 -0.79 -2.20
N GLY A 428 -6.63 -2.06 -2.29
CA GLY A 428 -7.36 -3.04 -3.11
C GLY A 428 -8.65 -3.53 -2.48
N GLY A 429 -8.83 -3.35 -1.17
CA GLY A 429 -10.05 -3.68 -0.44
C GLY A 429 -10.20 -5.15 -0.02
N ALA A 430 -9.28 -6.04 -0.37
CA ALA A 430 -9.28 -7.42 0.14
C ALA A 430 -8.71 -7.46 1.56
N LEU A 431 -9.58 -7.75 2.55
CA LEU A 431 -9.23 -7.76 3.97
C LEU A 431 -8.19 -8.84 4.34
N GLY A 432 -7.49 -8.62 5.46
CA GLY A 432 -6.42 -9.49 5.97
C GLY A 432 -5.03 -9.08 5.46
N TRP A 433 -4.91 -7.85 4.99
CA TRP A 433 -3.66 -7.26 4.51
C TRP A 433 -2.86 -6.58 5.63
N GLY A 434 -3.52 -5.83 6.53
CA GLY A 434 -2.85 -4.89 7.45
C GLY A 434 -1.88 -5.55 8.43
N MET A 435 -2.30 -6.61 9.14
CA MET A 435 -1.43 -7.24 10.13
C MET A 435 -0.16 -7.83 9.51
N PRO A 436 -0.22 -8.64 8.43
CA PRO A 436 1.00 -9.15 7.81
C PRO A 436 1.79 -8.05 7.08
N ALA A 437 1.13 -7.05 6.47
CA ALA A 437 1.83 -5.92 5.86
C ALA A 437 2.65 -5.13 6.89
N ALA A 438 2.18 -5.01 8.14
CA ALA A 438 2.94 -4.37 9.22
C ALA A 438 4.22 -5.16 9.57
N VAL A 439 4.16 -6.49 9.55
CA VAL A 439 5.34 -7.36 9.71
C VAL A 439 6.34 -7.09 8.58
N GLY A 440 5.88 -7.10 7.34
CA GLY A 440 6.71 -6.79 6.18
C GLY A 440 7.26 -5.36 6.20
N CYS A 441 6.45 -4.39 6.59
CA CYS A 441 6.85 -2.99 6.72
C CYS A 441 8.00 -2.81 7.73
N SER A 442 7.91 -3.45 8.91
CA SER A 442 8.99 -3.41 9.90
C SER A 442 10.29 -4.00 9.35
N LEU A 443 10.23 -5.12 8.62
CA LEU A 443 11.39 -5.69 7.93
C LEU A 443 11.96 -4.73 6.89
N GLY A 444 11.09 -4.09 6.09
CA GLY A 444 11.48 -3.12 5.06
C GLY A 444 12.12 -1.84 5.59
N LEU A 445 11.79 -1.49 6.84
CA LEU A 445 12.37 -0.35 7.57
C LEU A 445 13.58 -0.75 8.44
N GLY A 446 14.18 -1.91 8.23
CA GLY A 446 15.33 -2.35 9.00
C GLY A 446 14.98 -2.73 10.45
N ARG A 447 13.78 -3.28 10.65
CA ARG A 447 13.21 -3.71 11.96
C ARG A 447 12.88 -2.53 12.89
N GLU A 448 12.49 -1.40 12.29
CA GLU A 448 11.99 -0.26 13.07
C GLU A 448 10.53 -0.45 13.50
N PRO A 449 10.08 0.27 14.56
CA PRO A 449 8.72 0.18 15.07
C PRO A 449 7.67 0.52 14.02
N VAL A 450 6.60 -0.28 14.00
CA VAL A 450 5.42 -0.08 13.17
C VAL A 450 4.17 -0.22 14.03
N VAL A 451 3.20 0.66 13.85
CA VAL A 451 1.86 0.51 14.40
C VAL A 451 0.92 0.03 13.32
N CYS A 452 0.30 -1.12 13.56
CA CYS A 452 -0.78 -1.64 12.73
C CYS A 452 -2.12 -1.29 13.36
N LEU A 453 -2.92 -0.46 12.69
CA LEU A 453 -4.31 -0.25 13.09
C LEU A 453 -5.20 -1.17 12.24
N VAL A 454 -6.03 -1.96 12.90
CA VAL A 454 -6.88 -2.96 12.23
C VAL A 454 -8.25 -3.01 12.88
N GLY A 455 -9.30 -3.19 12.08
CA GLY A 455 -10.64 -3.46 12.60
C GLY A 455 -10.73 -4.87 13.19
N ASP A 456 -11.66 -5.07 14.13
CA ASP A 456 -11.91 -6.37 14.76
C ASP A 456 -12.18 -7.48 13.73
N GLY A 457 -13.10 -7.28 12.80
CA GLY A 457 -13.38 -8.24 11.74
C GLY A 457 -12.19 -8.46 10.79
N ALA A 458 -11.46 -7.40 10.42
CA ALA A 458 -10.31 -7.51 9.53
C ALA A 458 -9.15 -8.30 10.14
N SER A 459 -8.91 -8.17 11.45
CA SER A 459 -7.85 -8.88 12.17
C SER A 459 -8.02 -10.40 12.16
N LEU A 460 -9.24 -10.90 11.97
CA LEU A 460 -9.54 -12.34 11.94
C LEU A 460 -9.16 -13.02 10.62
N TYR A 461 -8.83 -12.25 9.58
CA TYR A 461 -8.38 -12.82 8.30
C TYR A 461 -6.93 -13.33 8.35
N SER A 462 -6.07 -12.70 9.18
CA SER A 462 -4.63 -12.98 9.19
C SER A 462 -4.01 -12.93 10.61
N PRO A 463 -4.66 -13.49 11.65
CA PRO A 463 -4.16 -13.43 13.03
C PRO A 463 -2.82 -14.13 13.21
N GLN A 464 -2.50 -15.12 12.37
CA GLN A 464 -1.21 -15.85 12.38
C GLN A 464 0.00 -14.93 12.12
N SER A 465 -0.21 -13.70 11.65
CA SER A 465 0.84 -12.69 11.54
C SER A 465 1.43 -12.30 12.90
N LEU A 466 0.67 -12.45 13.98
CA LEU A 466 1.15 -12.29 15.35
C LEU A 466 2.29 -13.27 15.65
N TRP A 467 2.12 -14.54 15.26
CA TRP A 467 3.15 -15.56 15.44
C TRP A 467 4.42 -15.20 14.66
N THR A 468 4.30 -14.77 13.39
CA THR A 468 5.47 -14.36 12.60
C THR A 468 6.18 -13.16 13.23
N ALA A 469 5.43 -12.15 13.72
CA ALA A 469 5.99 -11.00 14.43
C ALA A 469 6.76 -11.44 15.69
N ALA A 470 6.21 -12.38 16.47
CA ALA A 470 6.85 -12.94 17.66
C ALA A 470 8.10 -13.77 17.31
N HIS A 471 8.00 -14.64 16.33
CA HIS A 471 9.10 -15.48 15.85
C HIS A 471 10.28 -14.64 15.37
N GLU A 472 10.00 -13.60 14.59
CA GLU A 472 10.99 -12.67 14.07
C GLU A 472 11.39 -11.58 15.08
N LYS A 473 10.74 -11.49 16.25
CA LYS A 473 10.97 -10.45 17.28
C LYS A 473 10.88 -9.03 16.70
N LEU A 474 9.82 -8.78 15.92
CA LEU A 474 9.63 -7.49 15.26
C LEU A 474 8.86 -6.51 16.15
N PRO A 475 9.27 -5.23 16.21
CA PRO A 475 8.62 -4.22 17.02
C PRO A 475 7.32 -3.72 16.37
N VAL A 476 6.33 -4.60 16.25
CA VAL A 476 5.01 -4.27 15.72
C VAL A 476 3.99 -4.17 16.85
N THR A 477 3.37 -3.01 16.97
CA THR A 477 2.24 -2.78 17.88
C THR A 477 0.95 -2.93 17.08
N PHE A 478 0.23 -4.03 17.30
CA PHE A 478 -1.07 -4.29 16.67
C PHE A 478 -2.17 -3.64 17.52
N VAL A 479 -2.93 -2.72 16.93
CA VAL A 479 -4.03 -2.00 17.59
C VAL A 479 -5.33 -2.41 16.94
N VAL A 480 -6.13 -3.22 17.65
CA VAL A 480 -7.43 -3.70 17.19
C VAL A 480 -8.51 -2.72 17.63
N MET A 481 -9.16 -2.05 16.69
CA MET A 481 -10.33 -1.20 16.91
C MET A 481 -11.57 -2.08 16.94
N ASN A 482 -12.05 -2.43 18.14
CA ASN A 482 -13.09 -3.42 18.35
C ASN A 482 -14.45 -2.76 18.66
N ASN A 483 -15.34 -2.72 17.65
CA ASN A 483 -16.74 -2.31 17.83
C ASN A 483 -17.73 -3.49 17.78
N ARG A 484 -17.22 -4.72 17.61
CA ARG A 484 -17.97 -5.98 17.56
C ARG A 484 -18.98 -6.06 16.41
N GLU A 485 -18.75 -5.31 15.32
CA GLU A 485 -19.64 -5.33 14.16
C GLU A 485 -18.93 -4.88 12.85
N TYR A 486 -19.55 -5.22 11.73
CA TYR A 486 -19.16 -4.68 10.42
C TYR A 486 -19.75 -3.28 10.21
N ASN A 487 -19.32 -2.32 11.02
CA ASN A 487 -19.85 -0.96 11.10
C ASN A 487 -19.87 -0.25 9.74
N ILE A 488 -18.81 -0.38 8.95
CA ILE A 488 -18.74 0.25 7.61
C ILE A 488 -19.89 -0.21 6.69
N LEU A 489 -20.27 -1.50 6.76
CA LEU A 489 -21.37 -2.03 5.97
C LEU A 489 -22.72 -1.51 6.48
N LYS A 490 -22.91 -1.48 7.81
CA LYS A 490 -24.13 -0.89 8.41
C LYS A 490 -24.27 0.58 8.00
N ASN A 491 -23.20 1.35 8.02
CA ASN A 491 -23.21 2.76 7.63
C ASN A 491 -23.53 2.94 6.13
N PHE A 492 -23.01 2.09 5.27
CA PHE A 492 -23.38 2.09 3.85
C PHE A 492 -24.86 1.75 3.66
N MET A 493 -25.38 0.73 4.36
CA MET A 493 -26.81 0.39 4.28
C MET A 493 -27.71 1.50 4.82
N LYS A 494 -27.35 2.14 5.94
CA LYS A 494 -28.07 3.30 6.50
C LYS A 494 -28.12 4.47 5.52
N SER A 495 -27.08 4.66 4.69
CA SER A 495 -27.05 5.71 3.67
C SER A 495 -28.00 5.48 2.50
N GLN A 496 -28.47 4.25 2.29
CA GLN A 496 -29.43 3.85 1.26
C GLN A 496 -30.85 3.89 1.83
N LYS A 497 -31.51 5.05 1.75
CA LYS A 497 -32.81 5.31 2.41
C LYS A 497 -33.91 4.30 2.08
N ASP A 498 -33.86 3.70 0.90
CA ASP A 498 -34.87 2.74 0.41
C ASP A 498 -34.65 1.31 0.93
N TYR A 499 -33.49 1.02 1.54
CA TYR A 499 -33.19 -0.29 2.09
C TYR A 499 -34.04 -0.57 3.32
N LEU A 500 -34.58 -1.80 3.41
CA LEU A 500 -35.33 -2.27 4.57
C LEU A 500 -34.48 -2.17 5.86
N ALA A 501 -33.19 -2.49 5.78
CA ALA A 501 -32.27 -2.38 6.89
C ALA A 501 -32.16 -0.93 7.43
N ALA A 502 -32.11 0.08 6.54
CA ALA A 502 -32.10 1.49 6.94
C ALA A 502 -33.39 1.91 7.65
N ARG A 503 -34.56 1.43 7.15
CA ARG A 503 -35.85 1.77 7.71
C ARG A 503 -36.18 1.06 9.01
N THR A 504 -35.68 -0.16 9.21
CA THR A 504 -35.97 -1.01 10.38
C THR A 504 -34.83 -1.04 11.41
N ASN A 505 -33.66 -0.50 11.08
CA ASN A 505 -32.41 -0.59 11.84
C ASN A 505 -32.03 -2.05 12.18
N ARG A 506 -32.35 -2.99 11.28
CA ARG A 506 -32.03 -4.42 11.43
C ARG A 506 -31.03 -4.83 10.36
N PHE A 507 -29.90 -5.43 10.80
CA PHE A 507 -28.79 -5.82 9.94
C PHE A 507 -28.51 -7.32 10.14
N ILE A 508 -28.44 -8.07 9.06
CA ILE A 508 -28.23 -9.52 9.10
C ILE A 508 -26.75 -9.84 8.90
N ALA A 509 -26.18 -10.70 9.73
CA ALA A 509 -24.80 -11.18 9.66
C ALA A 509 -23.73 -10.05 9.71
N MET A 510 -24.00 -8.98 10.44
CA MET A 510 -23.09 -7.84 10.59
C MET A 510 -22.62 -7.61 12.03
N GLU A 511 -22.90 -8.55 12.91
CA GLU A 511 -22.46 -8.50 14.31
C GLU A 511 -21.46 -9.61 14.59
N VAL A 512 -20.41 -9.28 15.35
CA VAL A 512 -19.31 -10.18 15.75
C VAL A 512 -19.25 -10.19 17.29
N ALA A 513 -20.43 -10.15 17.94
CA ALA A 513 -20.56 -9.98 19.37
C ALA A 513 -20.75 -11.30 20.14
N GLU A 514 -21.40 -12.31 19.51
CA GLU A 514 -21.77 -13.57 20.17
C GLU A 514 -21.39 -14.79 19.30
N PRO A 515 -20.41 -15.60 19.73
CA PRO A 515 -19.55 -15.38 20.89
C PRO A 515 -18.58 -14.21 20.68
N ALA A 516 -18.24 -13.48 21.75
CA ALA A 516 -17.22 -12.44 21.68
C ALA A 516 -15.85 -13.05 21.41
N ILE A 517 -15.07 -12.43 20.52
CA ILE A 517 -13.69 -12.84 20.25
C ILE A 517 -12.79 -12.41 21.41
N ASP A 518 -12.00 -13.33 21.93
CA ASP A 518 -10.98 -13.04 22.94
C ASP A 518 -9.62 -12.78 22.28
N TYR A 519 -9.37 -11.51 21.96
CA TYR A 519 -8.12 -11.07 21.34
C TYR A 519 -6.89 -11.25 22.25
N MET A 520 -7.09 -11.26 23.59
CA MET A 520 -6.00 -11.50 24.53
C MET A 520 -5.54 -12.95 24.48
N ALA A 521 -6.49 -13.90 24.52
CA ALA A 521 -6.20 -15.33 24.36
C ALA A 521 -5.58 -15.64 22.99
N MET A 522 -6.09 -15.01 21.92
CA MET A 522 -5.55 -15.17 20.58
C MET A 522 -4.10 -14.67 20.50
N ALA A 523 -3.79 -13.49 21.00
CA ALA A 523 -2.44 -12.95 20.99
C ALA A 523 -1.48 -13.83 21.84
N GLN A 524 -1.91 -14.23 23.03
CA GLN A 524 -1.14 -15.09 23.92
C GLN A 524 -0.82 -16.43 23.28
N SER A 525 -1.76 -17.06 22.56
CA SER A 525 -1.55 -18.34 21.88
C SER A 525 -0.48 -18.26 20.78
N MET A 526 -0.20 -17.07 20.27
CA MET A 526 0.80 -16.79 19.25
C MET A 526 2.08 -16.13 19.80
N GLY A 527 2.24 -16.12 21.12
CA GLY A 527 3.45 -15.59 21.78
C GLY A 527 3.53 -14.07 21.85
N VAL A 528 2.40 -13.37 21.68
CA VAL A 528 2.32 -11.90 21.71
C VAL A 528 1.58 -11.46 22.99
N PRO A 529 2.16 -10.58 23.83
CA PRO A 529 1.43 -10.01 24.96
C PRO A 529 0.30 -9.11 24.49
N GLY A 530 -0.85 -9.19 25.15
CA GLY A 530 -2.04 -8.40 24.83
C GLY A 530 -2.47 -7.50 25.98
N ARG A 531 -3.10 -6.35 25.66
CA ARG A 531 -3.74 -5.45 26.60
C ARG A 531 -5.08 -4.95 26.05
N ARG A 532 -6.14 -5.01 26.85
CA ARG A 532 -7.45 -4.44 26.52
C ARG A 532 -7.61 -3.06 27.14
N ILE A 533 -8.16 -2.13 26.36
CA ILE A 533 -8.39 -0.74 26.72
C ILE A 533 -9.89 -0.43 26.62
N GLU A 534 -10.45 0.06 27.73
CA GLU A 534 -11.87 0.42 27.84
C GLU A 534 -12.08 1.90 28.24
N ARG A 535 -10.99 2.64 28.47
CA ARG A 535 -11.02 4.06 28.82
C ARG A 535 -10.14 4.86 27.87
N ALA A 536 -10.65 5.99 27.39
CA ALA A 536 -9.93 6.87 26.46
C ALA A 536 -8.55 7.30 26.98
N ALA A 537 -8.44 7.63 28.26
CA ALA A 537 -7.20 8.07 28.90
C ALA A 537 -6.08 7.01 28.89
N ASP A 538 -6.41 5.73 28.71
CA ASP A 538 -5.44 4.63 28.73
C ASP A 538 -4.90 4.30 27.33
N ILE A 539 -5.47 4.85 26.24
CA ILE A 539 -5.12 4.53 24.85
C ILE A 539 -3.68 4.96 24.55
N ALA A 540 -3.39 6.25 24.69
CA ALA A 540 -2.08 6.77 24.33
C ALA A 540 -0.95 6.16 25.17
N PRO A 541 -1.06 6.06 26.52
CA PRO A 541 -0.03 5.39 27.31
C PRO A 541 0.22 3.94 26.92
N ALA A 542 -0.83 3.20 26.50
CA ALA A 542 -0.68 1.82 26.06
C ALA A 542 0.07 1.72 24.73
N ILE A 543 -0.27 2.56 23.74
CA ILE A 543 0.39 2.57 22.42
C ILE A 543 1.84 3.05 22.58
N GLU A 544 2.10 4.11 23.34
CA GLU A 544 3.45 4.62 23.62
C GLU A 544 4.33 3.54 24.26
N ALA A 545 3.80 2.82 25.27
CA ALA A 545 4.50 1.71 25.91
C ALA A 545 4.74 0.54 24.94
N GLY A 546 3.76 0.24 24.07
CA GLY A 546 3.89 -0.78 23.04
C GLY A 546 5.02 -0.47 22.07
N ILE A 547 5.08 0.74 21.54
CA ILE A 547 6.14 1.22 20.64
C ILE A 547 7.51 1.19 21.35
N ALA A 548 7.57 1.72 22.58
CA ALA A 548 8.80 1.81 23.35
C ALA A 548 9.36 0.44 23.74
N SER A 549 8.52 -0.58 23.86
CA SER A 549 8.93 -1.96 24.17
C SER A 549 9.86 -2.57 23.10
N ARG A 550 9.77 -2.10 21.87
CA ARG A 550 10.45 -2.68 20.68
C ARG A 550 10.22 -4.19 20.56
N GLN A 551 9.09 -4.66 21.03
CA GLN A 551 8.65 -6.07 20.96
C GLN A 551 7.25 -6.14 20.33
N PRO A 552 6.86 -7.26 19.70
CA PRO A 552 5.51 -7.42 19.22
C PRO A 552 4.51 -7.40 20.38
N ASN A 553 3.44 -6.63 20.23
CA ASN A 553 2.38 -6.53 21.23
C ASN A 553 1.03 -6.26 20.55
N LEU A 554 -0.08 -6.61 21.25
CA LEU A 554 -1.43 -6.36 20.78
C LEU A 554 -2.20 -5.49 21.80
N ILE A 555 -2.84 -4.45 21.31
CA ILE A 555 -3.70 -3.56 22.09
C ILE A 555 -5.10 -3.62 21.48
N GLU A 556 -6.08 -4.11 22.24
CA GLU A 556 -7.49 -4.08 21.86
C GLU A 556 -8.14 -2.84 22.48
N ILE A 557 -8.74 -1.99 21.65
CA ILE A 557 -9.48 -0.80 22.09
C ILE A 557 -10.96 -1.05 21.83
N ILE A 558 -11.77 -1.08 22.89
CA ILE A 558 -13.22 -1.23 22.80
C ILE A 558 -13.81 0.12 22.41
N ILE A 559 -14.37 0.21 21.22
CA ILE A 559 -14.95 1.45 20.69
C ILE A 559 -16.44 1.33 20.43
N ALA A 560 -17.14 2.45 20.43
CA ALA A 560 -18.54 2.51 20.09
C ALA A 560 -18.80 2.15 18.61
N ALA A 561 -19.89 1.46 18.36
CA ALA A 561 -20.47 1.29 17.03
C ALA A 561 -21.26 2.57 16.68
N THR A 562 -20.86 3.32 15.67
CA THR A 562 -21.45 4.63 15.30
C THR A 562 -21.96 4.67 13.86
#